data_9902b445902c1f3e80f97c16e5797b24
#
_entry.id   9902b445902c1f3e80f97c16e5797b24
#
_cell.length_a   1.000
_cell.length_b   1.000
_cell.length_c   1.000
_cell.angle_alpha   90.00
_cell.angle_beta   90.00
_cell.angle_gamma   90.00
#
_symmetry.space_group_name_H-M   'P 1'
#
loop_
_entity.id
_entity.type
_entity.pdbx_description
1 polymer ?
#
loop_
_entity_poly.entity_id
_entity_poly.type
_entity_poly.pdbx_seq_one_letter_code
_entity_poly.pdbx_strand_id
1 'polypeptide(L)'
;MRTAVGIDDIAVYIPRLYLELADENRPEKPTEFSLARKSDSSKYLHGIGIAKMSIPDTYQDSAVLAANAIFELIERNNIHPASLARIDIATETGVDESKPVAAYVHGMLEQKYGKGSLKRTSGVEYKFACVSTADALESSLDWAWAGRSNGKYSIICATDIARYPLTSPGEPTQGAGAVALLVKEHPRLLTIDPVIGVHMENEDDFWRPLFSTTAVVHGKHSERCYLRAMEGAVDDWAEQAVASGIVKAGPGESLVDHIGPMSFHVPYPKMAEKAFAYLLRHFWRGLPRWKEILREIGEEPKADVYKKREEFEKAEADYMKLFMETHQFQTEYLDKVADGLVHARESGNSYSASEKSCLSMLLETKAMRGTDLAGKRGGSGNYGSGCKAKASSWTVQEEWAVTAKRFGHAEKLRHRRPVSIAEYEILHEGNLFPDGRKFVSEPENEFVLVDVTSQGYRHYKFAD
;
A
#
# COMPACT_ATOMS: atom_id res chain seq x y z
N MET A 1 31.92 5.57 -3.19
CA MET A 1 30.47 5.82 -3.20
C MET A 1 29.77 4.46 -3.28
N ARG A 2 28.68 4.25 -2.55
CA ARG A 2 27.85 3.04 -2.74
C ARG A 2 27.19 3.09 -4.12
N THR A 3 27.01 1.93 -4.76
CA THR A 3 26.25 1.82 -6.00
C THR A 3 24.81 2.29 -5.77
N ALA A 4 24.25 3.07 -6.69
CA ALA A 4 22.85 3.45 -6.66
C ALA A 4 21.99 2.20 -6.87
N VAL A 5 21.15 1.87 -5.89
CA VAL A 5 20.21 0.74 -5.94
C VAL A 5 18.82 1.23 -5.66
N GLY A 6 17.83 0.64 -6.27
CA GLY A 6 16.45 1.04 -6.01
C GLY A 6 15.43 0.35 -6.90
N ILE A 7 14.26 0.97 -7.01
CA ILE A 7 13.13 0.46 -7.77
C ILE A 7 13.25 0.93 -9.22
N ASP A 8 13.34 -0.02 -10.14
CA ASP A 8 13.47 0.25 -11.57
C ASP A 8 12.12 0.39 -12.28
N ASP A 9 11.13 -0.44 -11.89
CA ASP A 9 9.78 -0.43 -12.47
C ASP A 9 8.79 -1.01 -11.45
N ILE A 10 7.50 -0.69 -11.61
CA ILE A 10 6.39 -1.15 -10.75
C ILE A 10 5.26 -1.70 -11.60
N ALA A 11 4.76 -2.90 -11.29
CA ALA A 11 3.53 -3.43 -11.86
C ALA A 11 2.50 -3.68 -10.76
N VAL A 12 1.25 -3.31 -11.00
CA VAL A 12 0.14 -3.48 -10.05
C VAL A 12 -0.91 -4.39 -10.66
N TYR A 13 -1.30 -5.43 -9.92
CA TYR A 13 -2.45 -6.24 -10.27
C TYR A 13 -3.63 -5.87 -9.37
N ILE A 14 -4.75 -5.52 -9.98
CA ILE A 14 -5.99 -5.14 -9.32
C ILE A 14 -7.06 -6.12 -9.77
N PRO A 15 -7.82 -6.77 -8.87
CA PRO A 15 -8.95 -7.61 -9.23
C PRO A 15 -9.92 -6.90 -10.18
N ARG A 16 -10.45 -7.63 -11.15
CA ARG A 16 -11.37 -7.07 -12.18
C ARG A 16 -12.74 -6.68 -11.62
N LEU A 17 -13.04 -7.09 -10.40
CA LEU A 17 -14.32 -6.84 -9.75
C LEU A 17 -14.18 -5.77 -8.67
N TYR A 18 -15.25 -4.98 -8.49
CA TYR A 18 -15.36 -4.06 -7.36
C TYR A 18 -16.78 -3.99 -6.82
N LEU A 19 -16.92 -3.67 -5.54
CA LEU A 19 -18.19 -3.29 -4.93
C LEU A 19 -18.21 -1.78 -4.70
N GLU A 20 -19.30 -1.12 -5.10
CA GLU A 20 -19.48 0.31 -4.89
C GLU A 20 -20.03 0.60 -3.49
N LEU A 21 -19.31 1.42 -2.72
CA LEU A 21 -19.69 1.85 -1.38
C LEU A 21 -20.36 3.23 -1.42
N ALA A 22 -19.88 4.12 -2.31
CA ALA A 22 -20.40 5.45 -2.51
C ALA A 22 -20.17 5.92 -3.96
N ASP A 23 -21.15 6.61 -4.54
CA ASP A 23 -20.99 7.32 -5.82
C ASP A 23 -20.23 8.64 -5.55
N GLU A 24 -19.06 8.82 -6.15
CA GLU A 24 -18.24 10.01 -5.93
C GLU A 24 -18.91 11.32 -6.38
N ASN A 25 -19.79 11.25 -7.38
CA ASN A 25 -20.49 12.42 -7.90
C ASN A 25 -21.80 12.69 -7.15
N ARG A 26 -22.32 11.71 -6.42
CA ARG A 26 -23.59 11.78 -5.66
C ARG A 26 -23.44 10.99 -4.35
N PRO A 27 -22.58 11.44 -3.42
CA PRO A 27 -22.24 10.69 -2.23
C PRO A 27 -23.44 10.40 -1.31
N GLU A 28 -24.48 11.21 -1.37
CA GLU A 28 -25.74 11.04 -0.62
C GLU A 28 -26.66 9.96 -1.22
N LYS A 29 -26.41 9.52 -2.48
CA LYS A 29 -27.22 8.49 -3.13
C LYS A 29 -26.92 7.14 -2.51
N PRO A 30 -27.93 6.41 -1.99
CA PRO A 30 -27.73 5.07 -1.45
C PRO A 30 -27.17 4.10 -2.51
N THR A 31 -26.17 3.29 -2.12
CA THR A 31 -25.69 2.14 -2.89
C THR A 31 -26.31 0.85 -2.36
N GLU A 32 -26.19 -0.26 -3.10
CA GLU A 32 -26.63 -1.57 -2.60
C GLU A 32 -25.94 -1.93 -1.27
N PHE A 33 -24.64 -1.63 -1.16
CA PHE A 33 -23.88 -1.84 0.06
C PHE A 33 -24.43 -1.02 1.23
N SER A 34 -24.64 0.27 1.06
CA SER A 34 -25.13 1.14 2.12
C SER A 34 -26.53 0.75 2.58
N LEU A 35 -27.42 0.33 1.67
CA LEU A 35 -28.74 -0.19 1.99
C LEU A 35 -28.67 -1.50 2.78
N ALA A 36 -27.85 -2.46 2.34
CA ALA A 36 -27.68 -3.75 3.02
C ALA A 36 -27.05 -3.58 4.41
N ARG A 37 -26.19 -2.60 4.62
CA ARG A 37 -25.54 -2.29 5.90
C ARG A 37 -26.28 -1.24 6.74
N LYS A 38 -27.46 -0.78 6.28
CA LYS A 38 -28.28 0.24 6.94
C LYS A 38 -27.46 1.48 7.33
N SER A 39 -26.62 1.93 6.42
CA SER A 39 -25.68 3.03 6.61
C SER A 39 -25.88 4.10 5.54
N ASP A 40 -25.42 5.31 5.84
CA ASP A 40 -25.35 6.39 4.87
C ASP A 40 -24.09 6.23 4.01
N SER A 41 -24.25 6.19 2.67
CA SER A 41 -23.14 6.03 1.73
C SER A 41 -22.13 7.18 1.80
N SER A 42 -22.57 8.38 2.13
CA SER A 42 -21.69 9.55 2.29
C SER A 42 -20.62 9.36 3.36
N LYS A 43 -20.87 8.52 4.38
CA LYS A 43 -19.92 8.20 5.43
C LYS A 43 -18.71 7.43 4.92
N TYR A 44 -18.87 6.60 3.88
CA TYR A 44 -17.76 5.86 3.29
C TYR A 44 -16.82 6.80 2.55
N LEU A 45 -17.34 7.74 1.78
CA LEU A 45 -16.53 8.69 1.04
C LEU A 45 -15.95 9.80 1.95
N HIS A 46 -16.79 10.46 2.76
CA HIS A 46 -16.35 11.60 3.58
C HIS A 46 -15.69 11.18 4.89
N GLY A 47 -16.11 10.06 5.48
CA GLY A 47 -15.57 9.57 6.77
C GLY A 47 -14.26 8.82 6.63
N ILE A 48 -14.17 7.86 5.69
CA ILE A 48 -12.97 7.03 5.49
C ILE A 48 -12.28 7.26 4.15
N GLY A 49 -12.96 7.90 3.18
CA GLY A 49 -12.40 8.24 1.88
C GLY A 49 -12.47 7.14 0.83
N ILE A 50 -13.29 6.10 1.04
CA ILE A 50 -13.42 4.95 0.13
C ILE A 50 -14.72 5.06 -0.68
N ALA A 51 -14.61 4.98 -1.99
CA ALA A 51 -15.72 4.91 -2.92
C ALA A 51 -16.03 3.46 -3.34
N LYS A 52 -14.99 2.66 -3.54
CA LYS A 52 -15.09 1.28 -4.01
C LYS A 52 -14.09 0.39 -3.29
N MET A 53 -14.37 -0.90 -3.19
CA MET A 53 -13.40 -1.91 -2.76
C MET A 53 -13.22 -2.98 -3.84
N SER A 54 -11.97 -3.40 -4.08
CA SER A 54 -11.63 -4.47 -5.00
C SER A 54 -12.02 -5.82 -4.43
N ILE A 55 -12.70 -6.63 -5.24
CA ILE A 55 -13.21 -7.94 -4.88
C ILE A 55 -12.49 -9.00 -5.71
N PRO A 56 -11.76 -9.93 -5.10
CA PRO A 56 -11.19 -11.06 -5.85
C PRO A 56 -12.32 -12.00 -6.30
N ASP A 57 -12.19 -12.51 -7.53
CA ASP A 57 -13.06 -13.58 -8.03
C ASP A 57 -12.60 -14.95 -7.47
N THR A 58 -13.38 -15.98 -7.62
CA THR A 58 -13.13 -17.31 -7.07
C THR A 58 -11.83 -17.95 -7.56
N TYR A 59 -11.33 -17.55 -8.72
CA TYR A 59 -10.05 -18.02 -9.27
C TYR A 59 -8.82 -17.24 -8.77
N GLN A 60 -8.99 -16.31 -7.84
CA GLN A 60 -7.96 -15.41 -7.35
C GLN A 60 -7.68 -15.66 -5.86
N ASP A 61 -6.46 -16.03 -5.54
CA ASP A 61 -5.88 -15.99 -4.20
C ASP A 61 -4.62 -15.12 -4.18
N SER A 62 -4.01 -14.93 -3.03
CA SER A 62 -2.81 -14.08 -2.90
C SER A 62 -1.67 -14.55 -3.81
N ALA A 63 -1.55 -15.84 -4.10
CA ALA A 63 -0.53 -16.36 -5.00
C ALA A 63 -0.82 -16.00 -6.46
N VAL A 64 -2.08 -16.06 -6.88
CA VAL A 64 -2.52 -15.65 -8.22
C VAL A 64 -2.30 -14.16 -8.44
N LEU A 65 -2.72 -13.30 -7.47
CA LEU A 65 -2.52 -11.87 -7.57
C LEU A 65 -1.03 -11.52 -7.73
N ALA A 66 -0.17 -12.14 -6.91
CA ALA A 66 1.29 -11.95 -6.99
C ALA A 66 1.87 -12.43 -8.33
N ALA A 67 1.48 -13.63 -8.78
CA ALA A 67 1.99 -14.19 -10.03
C ALA A 67 1.68 -13.29 -11.23
N ASN A 68 0.48 -12.74 -11.29
CA ASN A 68 0.07 -11.85 -12.39
C ASN A 68 0.78 -10.50 -12.34
N ALA A 69 0.98 -9.89 -11.16
CA ALA A 69 1.77 -8.67 -11.03
C ALA A 69 3.24 -8.87 -11.46
N ILE A 70 3.84 -9.99 -11.06
CA ILE A 70 5.22 -10.35 -11.40
C ILE A 70 5.33 -10.68 -12.90
N PHE A 71 4.39 -11.44 -13.45
CA PHE A 71 4.37 -11.78 -14.87
C PHE A 71 4.32 -10.54 -15.74
N GLU A 72 3.42 -9.59 -15.45
CA GLU A 72 3.36 -8.31 -16.15
C GLU A 72 4.69 -7.54 -16.08
N LEU A 73 5.33 -7.51 -14.90
CA LEU A 73 6.61 -6.81 -14.71
C LEU A 73 7.73 -7.44 -15.55
N ILE A 74 7.78 -8.77 -15.61
CA ILE A 74 8.76 -9.53 -16.41
C ILE A 74 8.54 -9.27 -17.91
N GLU A 75 7.32 -9.43 -18.41
CA GLU A 75 6.97 -9.24 -19.81
C GLU A 75 7.24 -7.81 -20.27
N ARG A 76 6.76 -6.82 -19.51
CA ARG A 76 6.92 -5.39 -19.84
C ARG A 76 8.37 -4.96 -19.95
N ASN A 77 9.27 -5.60 -19.21
CA ASN A 77 10.70 -5.30 -19.22
C ASN A 77 11.54 -6.31 -19.99
N ASN A 78 10.93 -7.29 -20.66
CA ASN A 78 11.60 -8.37 -21.40
C ASN A 78 12.69 -9.06 -20.55
N ILE A 79 12.38 -9.36 -19.27
CA ILE A 79 13.34 -9.95 -18.33
C ILE A 79 13.49 -11.44 -18.64
N HIS A 80 14.72 -11.86 -18.99
CA HIS A 80 15.00 -13.29 -19.12
C HIS A 80 15.02 -13.95 -17.73
N PRO A 81 14.34 -15.09 -17.49
CA PRO A 81 14.25 -15.74 -16.17
C PRO A 81 15.61 -15.97 -15.49
N ALA A 82 16.66 -16.31 -16.24
CA ALA A 82 18.01 -16.50 -15.71
C ALA A 82 18.65 -15.23 -15.12
N SER A 83 18.11 -14.04 -15.43
CA SER A 83 18.53 -12.77 -14.87
C SER A 83 17.90 -12.48 -13.49
N LEU A 84 16.93 -13.28 -13.07
CA LEU A 84 16.30 -13.17 -11.75
C LEU A 84 17.07 -13.98 -10.72
N ALA A 85 17.56 -13.32 -9.68
CA ALA A 85 18.23 -13.99 -8.55
C ALA A 85 17.25 -14.22 -7.38
N ARG A 86 16.24 -13.35 -7.23
CA ARG A 86 15.28 -13.40 -6.13
C ARG A 86 13.87 -13.03 -6.62
N ILE A 87 12.87 -13.71 -6.07
CA ILE A 87 11.46 -13.33 -6.11
C ILE A 87 10.94 -13.49 -4.69
N ASP A 88 10.84 -12.38 -3.96
CA ASP A 88 10.41 -12.36 -2.56
C ASP A 88 8.96 -11.85 -2.48
N ILE A 89 8.16 -12.47 -1.62
CA ILE A 89 6.76 -12.12 -1.43
C ILE A 89 6.56 -11.52 -0.05
N ALA A 90 5.79 -10.44 0.02
CA ALA A 90 5.34 -9.82 1.25
C ALA A 90 3.82 -10.01 1.36
N THR A 91 3.36 -10.67 2.42
CA THR A 91 1.93 -10.91 2.61
C THR A 91 1.60 -11.19 4.07
N GLU A 92 0.40 -10.82 4.49
CA GLU A 92 -0.21 -11.27 5.73
C GLU A 92 -1.44 -12.19 5.48
N THR A 93 -1.76 -12.45 4.22
CA THR A 93 -2.85 -13.32 3.79
C THR A 93 -2.35 -14.48 2.92
N GLY A 94 -1.27 -15.14 3.39
CA GLY A 94 -0.68 -16.31 2.76
C GLY A 94 -1.69 -17.45 2.60
N VAL A 95 -1.35 -18.38 1.71
CA VAL A 95 -2.24 -19.52 1.35
C VAL A 95 -1.83 -20.82 2.02
N ASP A 96 -0.72 -20.87 2.73
CA ASP A 96 -0.14 -22.03 3.40
C ASP A 96 0.72 -21.56 4.58
N GLU A 97 0.76 -22.33 5.68
CA GLU A 97 1.51 -21.96 6.88
C GLU A 97 3.00 -22.36 6.82
N SER A 98 3.39 -23.16 5.83
CA SER A 98 4.75 -23.69 5.69
C SER A 98 5.36 -23.43 4.33
N LYS A 99 4.64 -23.73 3.25
CA LYS A 99 5.08 -23.47 1.87
C LYS A 99 4.79 -22.02 1.50
N PRO A 100 5.83 -21.21 1.24
CA PRO A 100 5.65 -19.77 0.97
C PRO A 100 4.92 -19.54 -0.36
N VAL A 101 4.17 -18.44 -0.46
CA VAL A 101 3.55 -17.97 -1.71
C VAL A 101 4.59 -17.86 -2.83
N ALA A 102 5.83 -17.50 -2.52
CA ALA A 102 6.94 -17.45 -3.47
C ALA A 102 7.13 -18.77 -4.24
N ALA A 103 6.93 -19.93 -3.58
CA ALA A 103 7.07 -21.23 -4.23
C ALA A 103 5.91 -21.55 -5.19
N TYR A 104 4.69 -21.07 -4.89
CA TYR A 104 3.55 -21.19 -5.80
C TYR A 104 3.72 -20.29 -7.02
N VAL A 105 4.13 -19.03 -6.82
CA VAL A 105 4.46 -18.08 -7.88
C VAL A 105 5.54 -18.62 -8.81
N HIS A 106 6.61 -19.18 -8.25
CA HIS A 106 7.69 -19.80 -9.01
C HIS A 106 7.13 -20.90 -9.95
N GLY A 107 6.28 -21.80 -9.43
CA GLY A 107 5.67 -22.87 -10.23
C GLY A 107 4.74 -22.35 -11.34
N MET A 108 3.99 -21.26 -11.07
CA MET A 108 3.15 -20.60 -12.08
C MET A 108 4.01 -19.99 -13.20
N LEU A 109 5.01 -19.21 -12.87
CA LEU A 109 5.91 -18.59 -13.86
C LEU A 109 6.64 -19.63 -14.72
N GLU A 110 7.03 -20.80 -14.17
CA GLU A 110 7.63 -21.88 -14.93
C GLU A 110 6.67 -22.52 -15.97
N GLN A 111 5.35 -22.36 -15.83
CA GLN A 111 4.40 -22.78 -16.87
C GLN A 111 4.57 -21.94 -18.16
N LYS A 112 4.95 -20.67 -18.04
CA LYS A 112 5.17 -19.76 -19.18
C LYS A 112 6.60 -19.81 -19.69
N TYR A 113 7.60 -19.87 -18.80
CA TYR A 113 9.01 -19.76 -19.18
C TYR A 113 9.72 -21.10 -19.30
N GLY A 114 9.02 -22.20 -19.05
CA GLY A 114 9.53 -23.56 -19.12
C GLY A 114 10.00 -24.09 -17.77
N LYS A 115 9.78 -25.38 -17.54
CA LYS A 115 10.12 -26.07 -16.29
C LYS A 115 11.62 -25.97 -16.01
N GLY A 116 11.98 -25.51 -14.81
CA GLY A 116 13.36 -25.33 -14.34
C GLY A 116 14.01 -24.03 -14.80
N SER A 117 13.29 -23.14 -15.48
CA SER A 117 13.81 -21.81 -15.89
C SER A 117 14.18 -20.93 -14.71
N LEU A 118 13.50 -21.09 -13.58
CA LEU A 118 13.71 -20.33 -12.34
C LEU A 118 14.41 -21.12 -11.22
N LYS A 119 14.90 -22.35 -11.46
CA LYS A 119 15.50 -23.23 -10.42
C LYS A 119 16.68 -22.64 -9.65
N ARG A 120 17.26 -21.53 -10.11
CA ARG A 120 18.34 -20.79 -9.45
C ARG A 120 17.87 -19.45 -8.88
N THR A 121 16.58 -19.17 -8.91
CA THR A 121 15.96 -17.98 -8.33
C THR A 121 15.54 -18.32 -6.90
N SER A 122 16.05 -17.60 -5.92
CA SER A 122 15.65 -17.74 -4.52
C SER A 122 14.31 -17.03 -4.26
N GLY A 123 13.61 -17.41 -3.21
CA GLY A 123 12.39 -16.72 -2.80
C GLY A 123 12.08 -16.95 -1.33
N VAL A 124 11.58 -15.91 -0.67
CA VAL A 124 11.16 -15.91 0.75
C VAL A 124 9.78 -15.24 0.84
N GLU A 125 9.01 -15.62 1.86
CA GLU A 125 7.79 -14.92 2.25
C GLU A 125 8.07 -14.10 3.51
N TYR A 126 7.80 -12.79 3.44
CA TYR A 126 7.92 -11.85 4.55
C TYR A 126 6.55 -11.62 5.18
N LYS A 127 6.48 -11.74 6.50
CA LYS A 127 5.27 -11.49 7.26
C LYS A 127 5.54 -10.62 8.49
N PHE A 128 5.13 -9.36 8.42
CA PHE A 128 4.88 -8.48 9.55
C PHE A 128 3.70 -7.57 9.21
N ALA A 129 2.49 -8.15 9.17
CA ALA A 129 1.30 -7.42 8.76
C ALA A 129 1.58 -6.55 7.50
N CYS A 130 1.00 -5.37 7.41
CA CYS A 130 1.07 -4.51 6.24
C CYS A 130 2.47 -3.90 5.96
N VAL A 131 3.43 -3.90 6.93
CA VAL A 131 4.78 -3.33 6.73
C VAL A 131 5.75 -4.30 6.05
N SER A 132 5.35 -5.55 5.85
CA SER A 132 6.21 -6.62 5.32
C SER A 132 6.87 -6.28 3.98
N THR A 133 6.24 -5.44 3.14
CA THR A 133 6.82 -4.95 1.88
C THR A 133 8.09 -4.11 2.12
N ALA A 134 8.08 -3.27 3.15
CA ALA A 134 9.26 -2.48 3.49
C ALA A 134 10.42 -3.37 3.99
N ASP A 135 10.11 -4.45 4.74
CA ASP A 135 11.12 -5.44 5.17
C ASP A 135 11.72 -6.20 3.99
N ALA A 136 10.88 -6.64 3.05
CA ALA A 136 11.32 -7.33 1.84
C ALA A 136 12.17 -6.42 0.95
N LEU A 137 11.77 -5.14 0.81
CA LEU A 137 12.51 -4.14 0.04
C LEU A 137 13.90 -3.89 0.65
N GLU A 138 13.98 -3.64 1.96
CA GLU A 138 15.25 -3.45 2.67
C GLU A 138 16.19 -4.65 2.47
N SER A 139 15.69 -5.89 2.68
CA SER A 139 16.48 -7.10 2.45
C SER A 139 17.02 -7.21 1.03
N SER A 140 16.27 -6.76 0.05
CA SER A 140 16.67 -6.78 -1.36
C SER A 140 17.71 -5.69 -1.68
N LEU A 141 17.54 -4.51 -1.10
CA LEU A 141 18.51 -3.42 -1.21
C LEU A 141 19.84 -3.80 -0.57
N ASP A 142 19.82 -4.35 0.65
CA ASP A 142 21.00 -4.82 1.37
C ASP A 142 21.76 -5.89 0.58
N TRP A 143 21.03 -6.84 -0.01
CA TRP A 143 21.61 -7.87 -0.87
C TRP A 143 22.33 -7.25 -2.07
N ALA A 144 21.76 -6.23 -2.71
CA ALA A 144 22.36 -5.54 -3.84
C ALA A 144 23.55 -4.66 -3.41
N TRP A 145 23.42 -3.87 -2.32
CA TRP A 145 24.50 -3.04 -1.77
C TRP A 145 25.69 -3.86 -1.26
N ALA A 146 25.45 -5.09 -0.82
CA ALA A 146 26.53 -6.04 -0.48
C ALA A 146 27.26 -6.61 -1.71
N GLY A 147 26.91 -6.19 -2.93
CA GLY A 147 27.51 -6.65 -4.18
C GLY A 147 27.14 -8.08 -4.58
N ARG A 148 26.11 -8.67 -3.95
CA ARG A 148 25.70 -10.06 -4.20
C ARG A 148 24.78 -10.21 -5.41
N SER A 149 24.32 -9.11 -6.00
CA SER A 149 23.48 -9.09 -7.18
C SER A 149 24.17 -9.71 -8.41
N ASN A 150 25.48 -9.46 -8.57
CA ASN A 150 26.24 -9.89 -9.75
C ASN A 150 25.51 -9.53 -11.06
N GLY A 151 24.94 -8.33 -11.13
CA GLY A 151 24.18 -7.82 -12.29
C GLY A 151 22.81 -8.46 -12.49
N LYS A 152 22.33 -9.27 -11.53
CA LYS A 152 20.98 -9.85 -11.56
C LYS A 152 19.98 -8.99 -10.81
N TYR A 153 18.70 -9.25 -11.09
CA TYR A 153 17.56 -8.52 -10.54
C TYR A 153 16.93 -9.26 -9.37
N SER A 154 16.29 -8.49 -8.50
CA SER A 154 15.34 -8.99 -7.52
C SER A 154 13.95 -8.44 -7.84
N ILE A 155 12.92 -9.26 -7.68
CA ILE A 155 11.53 -8.83 -7.67
C ILE A 155 11.00 -9.02 -6.26
N ILE A 156 10.37 -7.97 -5.73
CA ILE A 156 9.59 -8.03 -4.50
C ILE A 156 8.13 -7.87 -4.91
N CYS A 157 7.27 -8.72 -4.43
CA CYS A 157 5.84 -8.57 -4.67
C CYS A 157 5.07 -8.59 -3.35
N ALA A 158 4.35 -7.51 -3.10
CA ALA A 158 3.34 -7.48 -2.04
C ALA A 158 2.00 -7.96 -2.59
N THR A 159 1.27 -8.76 -1.81
CA THR A 159 0.00 -9.34 -2.26
C THR A 159 -0.89 -9.65 -1.07
N ASP A 160 -2.12 -9.13 -1.07
CA ASP A 160 -3.07 -9.42 0.00
C ASP A 160 -4.53 -9.35 -0.44
N ILE A 161 -5.37 -10.05 0.32
CA ILE A 161 -6.82 -10.03 0.27
C ILE A 161 -7.32 -9.72 1.68
N ALA A 162 -7.74 -8.48 1.93
CA ALA A 162 -8.25 -8.06 3.22
C ALA A 162 -9.67 -8.62 3.46
N ARG A 163 -9.87 -9.26 4.62
CA ARG A 163 -11.19 -9.78 5.02
C ARG A 163 -11.49 -9.46 6.47
N TYR A 164 -12.66 -8.86 6.69
CA TYR A 164 -13.29 -8.68 7.99
C TYR A 164 -14.63 -9.41 8.03
N PRO A 165 -15.20 -9.71 9.20
CA PRO A 165 -16.56 -10.26 9.26
C PRO A 165 -17.56 -9.33 8.55
N LEU A 166 -18.49 -9.89 7.78
CA LEU A 166 -19.57 -9.14 7.16
C LEU A 166 -20.33 -8.31 8.23
N THR A 167 -20.77 -7.14 7.88
CA THR A 167 -21.44 -6.16 8.76
C THR A 167 -20.57 -5.55 9.87
N SER A 168 -19.29 -5.92 9.96
CA SER A 168 -18.36 -5.32 10.93
C SER A 168 -17.94 -3.90 10.53
N PRO A 169 -17.48 -3.07 11.48
CA PRO A 169 -16.97 -1.73 11.15
C PRO A 169 -15.74 -1.74 10.22
N GLY A 170 -14.99 -2.84 10.15
CA GLY A 170 -13.84 -2.98 9.27
C GLY A 170 -14.20 -3.34 7.82
N GLU A 171 -15.38 -3.94 7.57
CA GLU A 171 -15.80 -4.41 6.24
C GLU A 171 -15.64 -3.36 5.14
N PRO A 172 -16.05 -2.09 5.31
CA PRO A 172 -15.94 -1.09 4.26
C PRO A 172 -14.51 -0.71 3.86
N THR A 173 -13.52 -1.12 4.66
CA THR A 173 -12.10 -0.84 4.38
C THR A 173 -11.40 -1.95 3.60
N GLN A 174 -12.06 -3.07 3.34
CA GLN A 174 -11.50 -4.21 2.62
C GLN A 174 -11.03 -3.82 1.21
N GLY A 175 -10.05 -4.57 0.74
CA GLY A 175 -9.53 -4.48 -0.62
C GLY A 175 -8.70 -5.69 -0.95
N ALA A 176 -8.26 -5.79 -2.18
CA ALA A 176 -7.36 -6.85 -2.66
C ALA A 176 -6.49 -6.33 -3.80
N GLY A 177 -5.28 -6.85 -3.89
CA GLY A 177 -4.37 -6.50 -4.97
C GLY A 177 -2.95 -6.98 -4.72
N ALA A 178 -2.11 -6.81 -5.72
CA ALA A 178 -0.69 -7.06 -5.62
C ALA A 178 0.11 -5.96 -6.31
N VAL A 179 1.32 -5.70 -5.82
CA VAL A 179 2.28 -4.78 -6.44
C VAL A 179 3.65 -5.43 -6.49
N ALA A 180 4.20 -5.54 -7.69
CA ALA A 180 5.54 -6.07 -7.94
C ALA A 180 6.52 -4.92 -8.22
N LEU A 181 7.68 -4.96 -7.57
CA LEU A 181 8.77 -3.99 -7.67
C LEU A 181 9.99 -4.67 -8.26
N LEU A 182 10.51 -4.14 -9.37
CA LEU A 182 11.79 -4.57 -9.91
C LEU A 182 12.92 -3.81 -9.23
N VAL A 183 13.79 -4.51 -8.52
CA VAL A 183 14.92 -3.92 -7.78
C VAL A 183 16.23 -4.27 -8.48
N LYS A 184 17.04 -3.25 -8.76
CA LYS A 184 18.36 -3.42 -9.38
C LYS A 184 19.31 -2.25 -9.07
N GLU A 185 20.56 -2.43 -9.47
CA GLU A 185 21.55 -1.35 -9.57
C GLU A 185 21.21 -0.41 -10.73
N HIS A 186 21.44 0.88 -10.56
CA HIS A 186 21.14 1.93 -11.52
C HIS A 186 19.69 1.88 -12.05
N PRO A 187 18.69 2.08 -11.15
CA PRO A 187 17.28 2.01 -11.51
C PRO A 187 16.85 3.21 -12.35
N ARG A 188 15.83 3.03 -13.18
CA ARG A 188 15.24 4.10 -14.00
C ARG A 188 14.22 4.97 -13.25
N LEU A 189 13.62 4.42 -12.19
CA LEU A 189 12.50 5.05 -11.50
C LEU A 189 12.91 5.76 -10.22
N LEU A 190 13.37 5.03 -9.21
CA LEU A 190 13.71 5.55 -7.89
C LEU A 190 15.00 4.93 -7.35
N THR A 191 15.95 5.75 -6.94
CA THR A 191 17.07 5.29 -6.09
C THR A 191 16.69 5.44 -4.63
N ILE A 192 16.86 4.39 -3.82
CA ILE A 192 16.52 4.42 -2.40
C ILE A 192 17.72 4.92 -1.60
N ASP A 193 17.49 5.84 -0.66
CA ASP A 193 18.52 6.30 0.26
C ASP A 193 18.89 5.19 1.28
N PRO A 194 20.17 5.08 1.69
CA PRO A 194 20.64 3.97 2.53
C PRO A 194 20.34 4.17 4.03
N VAL A 195 19.31 4.91 4.38
CA VAL A 195 18.85 5.12 5.75
C VAL A 195 17.36 4.76 5.84
N ILE A 196 16.99 4.05 6.89
CA ILE A 196 15.63 3.62 7.15
C ILE A 196 15.36 3.86 8.63
N GLY A 197 14.34 4.68 8.91
CA GLY A 197 13.85 4.87 10.26
C GLY A 197 12.89 3.75 10.66
N VAL A 198 12.96 3.32 11.92
CA VAL A 198 12.18 2.21 12.45
C VAL A 198 11.57 2.58 13.79
N HIS A 199 10.31 2.21 13.99
CA HIS A 199 9.68 2.18 15.31
C HIS A 199 8.94 0.85 15.45
N MET A 200 9.17 0.13 16.56
CA MET A 200 8.52 -1.16 16.81
C MET A 200 8.15 -1.32 18.28
N GLU A 201 6.90 -1.73 18.52
CA GLU A 201 6.36 -2.06 19.84
C GLU A 201 5.52 -3.35 19.74
N ASN A 202 5.24 -4.00 20.84
CA ASN A 202 4.30 -5.12 20.89
C ASN A 202 2.91 -4.61 21.28
N GLU A 203 1.97 -4.59 20.33
CA GLU A 203 0.60 -4.09 20.50
C GLU A 203 -0.42 -5.05 19.91
N ASP A 204 -1.54 -5.23 20.61
CA ASP A 204 -2.66 -6.04 20.13
C ASP A 204 -3.72 -5.12 19.47
N ASP A 205 -3.31 -4.37 18.46
CA ASP A 205 -4.17 -3.43 17.74
C ASP A 205 -4.96 -4.07 16.60
N PHE A 206 -4.37 -5.10 15.95
CA PHE A 206 -4.97 -5.90 14.88
C PHE A 206 -4.25 -7.24 14.81
N TRP A 207 -5.01 -8.31 14.64
CA TRP A 207 -4.46 -9.66 14.44
C TRP A 207 -5.45 -10.56 13.70
N ARG A 208 -4.96 -11.64 13.13
CA ARG A 208 -5.77 -12.70 12.53
C ARG A 208 -5.36 -14.03 13.11
N PRO A 209 -6.21 -14.69 13.93
CA PRO A 209 -5.92 -16.02 14.47
C PRO A 209 -5.73 -17.06 13.36
N LEU A 210 -4.86 -18.06 13.56
CA LEU A 210 -4.57 -19.10 12.56
C LEU A 210 -5.81 -19.88 12.08
N PHE A 211 -6.83 -19.98 12.92
CA PHE A 211 -8.10 -20.66 12.61
C PHE A 211 -9.16 -19.72 12.01
N SER A 212 -8.83 -18.47 11.70
CA SER A 212 -9.76 -17.47 11.19
C SER A 212 -9.35 -16.99 9.80
N THR A 213 -10.33 -16.84 8.91
CA THR A 213 -10.14 -16.19 7.59
C THR A 213 -10.34 -14.68 7.67
N THR A 214 -10.88 -14.17 8.79
CA THR A 214 -11.14 -12.76 9.01
C THR A 214 -10.28 -12.21 10.15
N ALA A 215 -9.92 -10.93 10.04
CA ALA A 215 -9.13 -10.23 11.03
C ALA A 215 -9.99 -9.67 12.18
N VAL A 216 -9.35 -9.46 13.33
CA VAL A 216 -9.87 -8.73 14.49
C VAL A 216 -9.12 -7.41 14.59
N VAL A 217 -9.82 -6.29 14.78
CA VAL A 217 -9.23 -4.96 14.89
C VAL A 217 -9.82 -4.18 16.07
N HIS A 218 -8.94 -3.54 16.82
CA HIS A 218 -9.30 -2.53 17.83
C HIS A 218 -9.15 -1.12 17.22
N GLY A 219 -10.11 -0.69 16.39
CA GLY A 219 -10.00 0.43 15.47
C GLY A 219 -9.35 1.70 16.04
N LYS A 220 -9.90 2.31 17.11
CA LYS A 220 -9.31 3.52 17.71
C LYS A 220 -7.91 3.29 18.31
N HIS A 221 -7.64 2.09 18.82
CA HIS A 221 -6.33 1.74 19.33
C HIS A 221 -5.33 1.62 18.18
N SER A 222 -5.73 0.95 17.10
CA SER A 222 -4.91 0.79 15.89
C SER A 222 -4.58 2.15 15.24
N GLU A 223 -5.53 3.08 15.16
CA GLU A 223 -5.25 4.45 14.68
C GLU A 223 -4.17 5.15 15.53
N ARG A 224 -4.20 5.01 16.86
CA ARG A 224 -3.18 5.59 17.73
C ARG A 224 -1.82 4.92 17.56
N CYS A 225 -1.79 3.60 17.47
CA CYS A 225 -0.57 2.84 17.19
C CYS A 225 0.06 3.28 15.87
N TYR A 226 -0.75 3.42 14.82
CA TYR A 226 -0.30 3.88 13.52
C TYR A 226 0.35 5.26 13.58
N LEU A 227 -0.32 6.27 14.18
CA LEU A 227 0.20 7.64 14.25
C LEU A 227 1.49 7.72 15.08
N ARG A 228 1.52 7.09 16.25
CA ARG A 228 2.68 7.06 17.13
C ARG A 228 3.88 6.36 16.49
N ALA A 229 3.65 5.19 15.90
CA ALA A 229 4.73 4.45 15.27
C ALA A 229 5.26 5.15 14.01
N MET A 230 4.38 5.80 13.24
CA MET A 230 4.78 6.59 12.08
C MET A 230 5.65 7.78 12.48
N GLU A 231 5.24 8.54 13.51
CA GLU A 231 6.03 9.65 14.05
C GLU A 231 7.41 9.15 14.51
N GLY A 232 7.47 8.09 15.33
CA GLY A 232 8.74 7.55 15.80
C GLY A 232 9.65 7.02 14.69
N ALA A 233 9.10 6.38 13.65
CA ALA A 233 9.90 5.93 12.51
C ALA A 233 10.43 7.09 11.65
N VAL A 234 9.64 8.17 11.52
CA VAL A 234 10.07 9.36 10.77
C VAL A 234 11.11 10.14 11.56
N ASP A 235 11.02 10.20 12.89
CA ASP A 235 12.04 10.83 13.75
C ASP A 235 13.37 10.08 13.63
N ASP A 236 13.37 8.74 13.75
CA ASP A 236 14.56 7.93 13.57
C ASP A 236 15.16 8.09 12.15
N TRP A 237 14.33 8.13 11.10
CA TRP A 237 14.79 8.43 9.75
C TRP A 237 15.42 9.83 9.67
N ALA A 238 14.79 10.84 10.28
CA ALA A 238 15.26 12.22 10.23
C ALA A 238 16.64 12.38 10.90
N GLU A 239 16.85 11.76 12.05
CA GLU A 239 18.14 11.73 12.75
C GLU A 239 19.23 11.10 11.85
N GLN A 240 18.97 9.93 11.27
CA GLN A 240 19.90 9.24 10.37
C GLN A 240 20.17 10.03 9.09
N ALA A 241 19.13 10.63 8.48
CA ALA A 241 19.23 11.39 7.24
C ALA A 241 20.08 12.67 7.42
N VAL A 242 19.91 13.36 8.55
CA VAL A 242 20.73 14.52 8.91
C VAL A 242 22.18 14.11 9.18
N ALA A 243 22.40 13.06 10.00
CA ALA A 243 23.73 12.57 10.33
C ALA A 243 24.50 12.10 9.08
N SER A 244 23.81 11.54 8.10
CA SER A 244 24.40 11.07 6.83
C SER A 244 24.51 12.18 5.77
N GLY A 245 23.99 13.38 6.04
CA GLY A 245 23.99 14.49 5.09
C GLY A 245 23.06 14.32 3.89
N ILE A 246 22.07 13.40 3.98
CA ILE A 246 21.07 13.14 2.94
C ILE A 246 20.10 14.31 2.83
N VAL A 247 19.67 14.85 3.97
CA VAL A 247 18.80 16.02 4.05
C VAL A 247 19.42 17.03 5.01
N LYS A 248 19.31 18.33 4.65
CA LYS A 248 19.74 19.45 5.51
C LYS A 248 18.66 20.52 5.45
N ALA A 249 18.10 20.86 6.60
CA ALA A 249 17.19 21.98 6.73
C ALA A 249 17.97 23.26 7.09
N GLY A 250 17.66 24.36 6.41
CA GLY A 250 18.19 25.68 6.72
C GLY A 250 17.42 26.36 7.87
N PRO A 251 17.85 27.56 8.29
CA PRO A 251 17.11 28.33 9.28
C PRO A 251 15.68 28.64 8.83
N GLY A 252 14.69 28.24 9.62
CA GLY A 252 13.27 28.44 9.31
C GLY A 252 12.65 27.41 8.36
N GLU A 253 13.41 26.41 7.95
CA GLU A 253 12.96 25.27 7.15
C GLU A 253 12.73 24.04 8.01
N SER A 254 11.93 23.12 7.52
CA SER A 254 11.67 21.79 8.08
C SER A 254 12.28 20.72 7.16
N LEU A 255 12.65 19.56 7.70
CA LEU A 255 13.11 18.43 6.88
C LEU A 255 12.05 18.01 5.84
N VAL A 256 10.77 18.12 6.17
CA VAL A 256 9.64 17.78 5.27
C VAL A 256 9.58 18.71 4.05
N ASP A 257 10.12 19.93 4.14
CA ASP A 257 10.17 20.86 3.00
C ASP A 257 11.10 20.34 1.87
N HIS A 258 12.06 19.49 2.22
CA HIS A 258 12.99 18.86 1.27
C HIS A 258 12.51 17.50 0.74
N ILE A 259 11.32 17.06 1.16
CA ILE A 259 10.66 15.85 0.67
C ILE A 259 9.47 16.29 -0.18
N GLY A 260 9.50 15.92 -1.46
CA GLY A 260 8.40 16.17 -2.40
C GLY A 260 7.27 15.15 -2.27
N PRO A 261 7.06 14.28 -3.28
CA PRO A 261 5.97 13.30 -3.22
C PRO A 261 6.18 12.30 -2.07
N MET A 262 5.07 11.97 -1.38
CA MET A 262 5.06 11.05 -0.26
C MET A 262 3.96 10.00 -0.44
N SER A 263 4.26 8.76 -0.07
CA SER A 263 3.29 7.67 0.04
C SER A 263 3.27 7.10 1.45
N PHE A 264 2.09 6.70 1.89
CA PHE A 264 1.88 6.13 3.23
C PHE A 264 1.15 4.78 3.11
N HIS A 265 1.33 3.90 4.10
CA HIS A 265 0.41 2.80 4.29
C HIS A 265 -1.02 3.32 4.48
N VAL A 266 -1.99 2.70 3.80
CA VAL A 266 -3.36 3.22 3.72
C VAL A 266 -4.36 2.18 4.25
N PRO A 267 -4.64 2.15 5.56
CA PRO A 267 -5.76 1.39 6.09
C PRO A 267 -7.10 1.88 5.49
N TYR A 268 -7.20 3.17 5.29
CA TYR A 268 -8.20 3.91 4.51
C TYR A 268 -7.66 5.32 4.19
N PRO A 269 -8.08 5.97 3.10
CA PRO A 269 -7.49 7.24 2.64
C PRO A 269 -7.38 8.34 3.70
N LYS A 270 -8.43 8.53 4.50
CA LYS A 270 -8.42 9.55 5.57
C LYS A 270 -7.39 9.29 6.67
N MET A 271 -6.93 8.05 6.85
CA MET A 271 -5.86 7.73 7.80
C MET A 271 -4.49 8.20 7.31
N ALA A 272 -4.20 8.05 6.02
CA ALA A 272 -2.96 8.55 5.42
C ALA A 272 -2.93 10.10 5.40
N GLU A 273 -4.07 10.75 5.09
CA GLU A 273 -4.23 12.21 5.20
C GLU A 273 -3.94 12.68 6.64
N LYS A 274 -4.50 11.98 7.63
CA LYS A 274 -4.26 12.23 9.06
C LYS A 274 -2.78 12.08 9.45
N ALA A 275 -2.14 10.98 9.00
CA ALA A 275 -0.72 10.77 9.27
C ALA A 275 0.14 11.90 8.71
N PHE A 276 -0.11 12.32 7.48
CA PHE A 276 0.58 13.44 6.87
C PHE A 276 0.36 14.75 7.66
N ALA A 277 -0.87 15.01 8.13
CA ALA A 277 -1.15 16.18 8.96
C ALA A 277 -0.39 16.16 10.29
N TYR A 278 -0.33 14.99 10.97
CA TYR A 278 0.44 14.84 12.20
C TYR A 278 1.94 15.08 11.98
N LEU A 279 2.51 14.56 10.88
CA LEU A 279 3.91 14.79 10.51
C LEU A 279 4.18 16.26 10.21
N LEU A 280 3.34 16.92 9.42
CA LEU A 280 3.52 18.36 9.16
C LEU A 280 3.46 19.17 10.45
N ARG A 281 2.48 18.92 11.32
CA ARG A 281 2.39 19.58 12.62
C ARG A 281 3.65 19.35 13.45
N HIS A 282 4.12 18.09 13.53
CA HIS A 282 5.32 17.75 14.28
C HIS A 282 6.55 18.53 13.80
N PHE A 283 6.82 18.55 12.51
CA PHE A 283 7.98 19.24 11.93
C PHE A 283 7.83 20.75 11.81
N TRP A 284 6.61 21.29 11.80
CA TRP A 284 6.38 22.73 11.68
C TRP A 284 6.29 23.45 13.01
N ARG A 285 6.07 22.75 14.12
CA ARG A 285 6.09 23.36 15.46
C ARG A 285 7.41 24.11 15.67
N GLY A 286 7.31 25.35 16.19
CA GLY A 286 8.45 26.23 16.40
C GLY A 286 8.87 27.05 15.16
N LEU A 287 8.39 26.72 13.96
CA LEU A 287 8.67 27.50 12.75
C LEU A 287 7.74 28.71 12.62
N PRO A 288 8.14 29.78 11.85
CA PRO A 288 7.29 30.95 11.62
C PRO A 288 5.92 30.60 11.05
N ARG A 289 5.83 29.67 10.09
CA ARG A 289 4.57 29.19 9.48
C ARG A 289 3.60 28.60 10.49
N TRP A 290 4.09 27.90 11.52
CA TRP A 290 3.23 27.36 12.57
C TRP A 290 2.57 28.45 13.39
N LYS A 291 3.29 29.56 13.66
CA LYS A 291 2.72 30.74 14.35
C LYS A 291 1.60 31.38 13.53
N GLU A 292 1.66 31.35 12.21
CA GLU A 292 0.58 31.83 11.34
C GLU A 292 -0.65 30.92 11.46
N ILE A 293 -0.45 29.62 11.42
CA ILE A 293 -1.51 28.62 11.61
C ILE A 293 -2.18 28.80 12.98
N LEU A 294 -1.41 28.96 14.07
CA LEU A 294 -1.97 29.22 15.40
C LEU A 294 -2.83 30.50 15.47
N ARG A 295 -2.51 31.54 14.69
CA ARG A 295 -3.36 32.74 14.62
C ARG A 295 -4.67 32.49 13.90
N GLU A 296 -4.69 31.56 12.94
CA GLU A 296 -5.87 31.22 12.15
C GLU A 296 -6.83 30.28 12.90
N ILE A 297 -6.30 29.19 13.47
CA ILE A 297 -7.12 28.12 14.04
C ILE A 297 -7.08 28.03 15.58
N GLY A 298 -6.28 28.88 16.24
CA GLY A 298 -6.12 28.90 17.71
C GLY A 298 -4.99 28.01 18.23
N GLU A 299 -4.82 28.03 19.54
CA GLU A 299 -3.78 27.28 20.25
C GLU A 299 -4.09 25.78 20.27
N GLU A 300 -3.03 24.96 20.24
CA GLU A 300 -3.14 23.50 20.36
C GLU A 300 -3.75 23.08 21.71
N PRO A 301 -4.61 22.06 21.72
CA PRO A 301 -5.08 21.44 22.96
C PRO A 301 -3.91 20.94 23.81
N LYS A 302 -3.96 21.18 25.12
CA LYS A 302 -2.95 20.70 26.08
C LYS A 302 -3.58 19.68 27.01
N ALA A 303 -2.93 18.52 27.15
CA ALA A 303 -3.49 17.38 27.88
C ALA A 303 -3.78 17.71 29.37
N ASP A 304 -2.98 18.60 29.98
CA ASP A 304 -3.11 19.03 31.38
C ASP A 304 -4.35 19.90 31.67
N VAL A 305 -5.00 20.43 30.64
CA VAL A 305 -6.24 21.22 30.74
C VAL A 305 -7.48 20.34 30.91
N TYR A 306 -7.44 19.09 30.47
CA TYR A 306 -8.59 18.19 30.40
C TYR A 306 -8.60 17.22 31.60
N LYS A 307 -9.78 16.99 32.18
CA LYS A 307 -9.93 16.05 33.30
C LYS A 307 -9.94 14.59 32.87
N LYS A 308 -10.37 14.34 31.62
CA LYS A 308 -10.49 13.00 31.03
C LYS A 308 -9.70 12.91 29.73
N ARG A 309 -9.07 11.78 29.54
CA ARG A 309 -8.32 11.50 28.31
C ARG A 309 -9.20 11.58 27.06
N GLU A 310 -10.43 11.09 27.12
CA GLU A 310 -11.36 11.13 25.99
C GLU A 310 -11.73 12.57 25.57
N GLU A 311 -11.83 13.49 26.55
CA GLU A 311 -12.08 14.92 26.27
C GLU A 311 -10.89 15.56 25.53
N PHE A 312 -9.67 15.26 25.95
CA PHE A 312 -8.46 15.69 25.28
C PHE A 312 -8.36 15.09 23.86
N GLU A 313 -8.55 13.77 23.71
CA GLU A 313 -8.49 13.08 22.41
C GLU A 313 -9.54 13.65 21.43
N LYS A 314 -10.71 14.04 21.92
CA LYS A 314 -11.73 14.72 21.08
C LYS A 314 -11.26 16.11 20.66
N ALA A 315 -10.76 16.92 21.59
CA ALA A 315 -10.28 18.26 21.30
C ALA A 315 -9.10 18.23 20.31
N GLU A 316 -8.20 17.26 20.46
CA GLU A 316 -7.09 16.99 19.57
C GLU A 316 -7.58 16.62 18.15
N ALA A 317 -8.56 15.74 18.05
CA ALA A 317 -9.16 15.36 16.78
C ALA A 317 -9.88 16.52 16.07
N ASP A 318 -10.59 17.36 16.83
CA ASP A 318 -11.27 18.54 16.31
C ASP A 318 -10.25 19.61 15.86
N TYR A 319 -9.16 19.81 16.61
CA TYR A 319 -8.07 20.70 16.23
C TYR A 319 -7.38 20.23 14.94
N MET A 320 -7.10 18.92 14.81
CA MET A 320 -6.51 18.38 13.60
C MET A 320 -7.39 18.54 12.36
N LYS A 321 -8.72 18.51 12.50
CA LYS A 321 -9.63 18.82 11.40
C LYS A 321 -9.47 20.27 10.95
N LEU A 322 -9.44 21.24 11.89
CA LEU A 322 -9.21 22.63 11.57
C LEU A 322 -7.85 22.83 10.87
N PHE A 323 -6.80 22.16 11.36
CA PHE A 323 -5.48 22.21 10.70
C PHE A 323 -5.53 21.68 9.28
N MET A 324 -6.20 20.54 9.05
CA MET A 324 -6.34 19.95 7.70
C MET A 324 -7.18 20.82 6.74
N GLU A 325 -7.99 21.75 7.25
CA GLU A 325 -8.75 22.71 6.45
C GLU A 325 -7.94 23.96 6.08
N THR A 326 -6.77 24.21 6.71
CA THR A 326 -5.93 25.38 6.40
C THR A 326 -5.35 25.30 4.99
N HIS A 327 -5.16 26.48 4.38
CA HIS A 327 -4.56 26.58 3.04
C HIS A 327 -3.16 25.96 2.98
N GLN A 328 -2.37 26.15 4.03
CA GLN A 328 -1.01 25.62 4.13
C GLN A 328 -1.01 24.08 4.07
N PHE A 329 -1.86 23.42 4.87
CA PHE A 329 -1.99 21.98 4.82
C PHE A 329 -2.48 21.48 3.45
N GLN A 330 -3.55 22.09 2.92
CA GLN A 330 -4.15 21.64 1.66
C GLN A 330 -3.17 21.75 0.49
N THR A 331 -2.34 22.80 0.45
CA THR A 331 -1.31 22.95 -0.58
C THR A 331 -0.31 21.79 -0.56
N GLU A 332 0.22 21.46 0.62
CA GLU A 332 1.19 20.36 0.77
C GLU A 332 0.54 19.00 0.49
N TYR A 333 -0.66 18.78 0.98
CA TYR A 333 -1.40 17.54 0.80
C TYR A 333 -1.71 17.25 -0.68
N LEU A 334 -2.23 18.24 -1.40
CA LEU A 334 -2.54 18.10 -2.83
C LEU A 334 -1.30 17.90 -3.68
N ASP A 335 -0.20 18.54 -3.31
CA ASP A 335 1.05 18.36 -4.04
C ASP A 335 1.73 17.03 -3.74
N LYS A 336 1.79 16.61 -2.48
CA LYS A 336 2.67 15.53 -2.05
C LYS A 336 1.99 14.16 -1.92
N VAL A 337 0.68 14.10 -1.59
CA VAL A 337 0.03 12.85 -1.13
C VAL A 337 -1.22 12.48 -1.92
N ALA A 338 -2.09 13.46 -2.21
CA ALA A 338 -3.46 13.22 -2.65
C ALA A 338 -3.57 12.33 -3.90
N ASP A 339 -2.67 12.51 -4.87
CA ASP A 339 -2.70 11.76 -6.13
C ASP A 339 -2.57 10.24 -5.92
N GLY A 340 -1.77 9.81 -4.94
CA GLY A 340 -1.59 8.40 -4.61
C GLY A 340 -2.84 7.78 -3.99
N LEU A 341 -3.59 8.54 -3.19
CA LEU A 341 -4.76 8.05 -2.47
C LEU A 341 -5.94 7.69 -3.37
N VAL A 342 -5.90 8.09 -4.65
CA VAL A 342 -6.89 7.66 -5.66
C VAL A 342 -6.95 6.13 -5.76
N HIS A 343 -5.78 5.43 -5.67
CA HIS A 343 -5.79 3.97 -5.63
C HIS A 343 -6.63 3.42 -4.47
N ALA A 344 -6.34 3.85 -3.25
CA ALA A 344 -7.04 3.32 -2.06
C ALA A 344 -8.51 3.73 -1.99
N ARG A 345 -8.88 4.89 -2.55
CA ARG A 345 -10.28 5.30 -2.70
C ARG A 345 -11.07 4.33 -3.58
N GLU A 346 -10.45 3.87 -4.66
CA GLU A 346 -11.05 3.01 -5.66
C GLU A 346 -10.95 1.51 -5.34
N SER A 347 -9.99 1.08 -4.51
CA SER A 347 -9.69 -0.34 -4.31
C SER A 347 -9.77 -0.82 -2.87
N GLY A 348 -9.89 0.08 -1.89
CA GLY A 348 -9.78 -0.26 -0.46
C GLY A 348 -8.34 -0.58 -0.04
N ASN A 349 -8.19 -1.21 1.12
CA ASN A 349 -6.90 -1.57 1.69
C ASN A 349 -6.45 -2.96 1.21
N SER A 350 -5.38 -3.02 0.45
CA SER A 350 -4.69 -4.25 0.07
C SER A 350 -3.50 -4.59 1.00
N TYR A 351 -3.61 -4.23 2.28
CA TYR A 351 -2.62 -4.49 3.35
C TYR A 351 -1.18 -4.18 2.92
N SER A 352 -0.31 -5.19 2.79
CA SER A 352 1.11 -5.02 2.43
C SER A 352 1.32 -4.35 1.07
N ALA A 353 0.37 -4.49 0.13
CA ALA A 353 0.45 -3.89 -1.19
C ALA A 353 0.01 -2.41 -1.22
N SER A 354 -0.69 -1.90 -0.20
CA SER A 354 -1.39 -0.62 -0.25
C SER A 354 -0.46 0.57 -0.49
N GLU A 355 0.65 0.69 0.25
CA GLU A 355 1.56 1.83 0.16
C GLU A 355 2.23 1.91 -1.22
N LYS A 356 2.76 0.79 -1.75
CA LYS A 356 3.44 0.78 -3.06
C LYS A 356 2.45 0.91 -4.23
N SER A 357 1.21 0.47 -4.07
CA SER A 357 0.14 0.76 -5.04
C SER A 357 -0.21 2.25 -5.06
N CYS A 358 -0.29 2.89 -3.89
CA CYS A 358 -0.46 4.35 -3.81
C CYS A 358 0.74 5.11 -4.41
N LEU A 359 1.98 4.65 -4.17
CA LEU A 359 3.19 5.21 -4.80
C LEU A 359 3.12 5.09 -6.33
N SER A 360 2.73 3.93 -6.85
CA SER A 360 2.52 3.72 -8.30
C SER A 360 1.52 4.71 -8.89
N MET A 361 0.35 4.85 -8.26
CA MET A 361 -0.70 5.79 -8.69
C MET A 361 -0.20 7.24 -8.65
N LEU A 362 0.51 7.64 -7.60
CA LEU A 362 1.07 8.98 -7.45
C LEU A 362 2.06 9.30 -8.59
N LEU A 363 3.01 8.40 -8.84
CA LEU A 363 4.02 8.58 -9.88
C LEU A 363 3.39 8.61 -11.29
N GLU A 364 2.46 7.68 -11.60
CA GLU A 364 1.75 7.69 -12.87
C GLU A 364 0.98 9.00 -13.07
N THR A 365 0.23 9.44 -12.07
CA THR A 365 -0.57 10.68 -12.16
C THR A 365 0.31 11.90 -12.38
N LYS A 366 1.42 12.05 -11.65
CA LYS A 366 2.38 13.14 -11.83
C LYS A 366 3.04 13.10 -13.22
N ALA A 367 3.41 11.90 -13.70
CA ALA A 367 3.99 11.72 -15.03
C ALA A 367 3.00 12.06 -16.17
N MET A 368 1.74 11.65 -16.02
CA MET A 368 0.68 11.97 -17.00
C MET A 368 0.36 13.46 -17.05
N ARG A 369 0.49 14.17 -15.93
CA ARG A 369 0.34 15.65 -15.87
C ARG A 369 1.57 16.41 -16.35
N GLY A 370 2.70 15.74 -16.61
CA GLY A 370 3.95 16.38 -17.01
C GLY A 370 4.65 17.14 -15.87
N THR A 371 4.38 16.75 -14.61
CA THR A 371 5.08 17.32 -13.45
C THR A 371 6.54 16.91 -13.49
N ASP A 372 7.46 17.84 -13.30
CA ASP A 372 8.89 17.53 -13.22
C ASP A 372 9.27 17.09 -11.81
N LEU A 373 9.61 15.80 -11.66
CA LEU A 373 10.10 15.22 -10.42
C LEU A 373 11.54 14.73 -10.50
N ALA A 374 12.21 14.81 -11.66
CA ALA A 374 13.58 14.33 -11.80
C ALA A 374 14.51 14.99 -10.76
N GLY A 375 15.32 14.20 -10.09
CA GLY A 375 16.22 14.65 -9.02
C GLY A 375 15.55 15.01 -7.70
N LYS A 376 14.22 15.09 -7.63
CA LYS A 376 13.51 15.38 -6.37
C LYS A 376 13.53 14.17 -5.44
N ARG A 377 13.63 14.45 -4.14
CA ARG A 377 13.51 13.43 -3.10
C ARG A 377 12.06 13.24 -2.71
N GLY A 378 11.64 12.00 -2.56
CA GLY A 378 10.34 11.63 -2.00
C GLY A 378 10.48 10.79 -0.74
N GLY A 379 9.36 10.46 -0.11
CA GLY A 379 9.30 9.68 1.13
C GLY A 379 8.25 8.59 1.11
N SER A 380 8.50 7.52 1.85
CA SER A 380 7.57 6.42 2.09
C SER A 380 7.42 6.15 3.57
N GLY A 381 6.18 6.14 4.06
CA GLY A 381 5.82 5.76 5.42
C GLY A 381 5.03 4.45 5.41
N ASN A 382 5.60 3.39 5.99
CA ASN A 382 5.00 2.06 6.05
C ASN A 382 4.61 1.73 7.48
N TYR A 383 3.47 1.08 7.67
CA TYR A 383 3.01 0.61 8.97
C TYR A 383 2.45 -0.81 8.85
N GLY A 384 2.68 -1.60 9.88
CA GLY A 384 2.08 -2.90 10.08
C GLY A 384 1.65 -3.04 11.54
N SER A 385 0.40 -3.46 11.73
CA SER A 385 -0.15 -3.74 13.06
C SER A 385 0.66 -4.79 13.80
N GLY A 386 0.72 -4.70 15.17
CA GLY A 386 1.48 -5.59 16.01
C GLY A 386 2.65 -5.00 16.81
N CYS A 387 3.25 -3.90 16.58
CA CYS A 387 3.08 -2.67 15.83
C CYS A 387 4.48 -2.27 15.29
N LYS A 388 4.64 -2.04 14.03
CA LYS A 388 5.91 -1.58 13.43
C LYS A 388 5.67 -0.55 12.34
N ALA A 389 6.47 0.52 12.33
CA ALA A 389 6.53 1.45 11.21
C ALA A 389 7.96 1.53 10.65
N LYS A 390 8.05 1.81 9.35
CA LYS A 390 9.30 2.15 8.67
C LYS A 390 9.14 3.40 7.83
N ALA A 391 10.11 4.31 7.94
CA ALA A 391 10.21 5.49 7.10
C ALA A 391 11.46 5.41 6.23
N SER A 392 11.34 5.74 4.96
CA SER A 392 12.46 5.75 4.01
C SER A 392 12.30 6.90 3.01
N SER A 393 13.41 7.33 2.43
CA SER A 393 13.42 8.30 1.35
C SER A 393 14.06 7.74 0.09
N TRP A 394 13.75 8.38 -1.03
CA TRP A 394 14.19 7.98 -2.35
C TRP A 394 14.34 9.19 -3.27
N THR A 395 15.17 9.08 -4.30
CA THR A 395 15.37 10.13 -5.29
C THR A 395 14.84 9.66 -6.64
N VAL A 396 14.01 10.49 -7.26
CA VAL A 396 13.43 10.25 -8.59
C VAL A 396 14.51 10.35 -9.65
N GLN A 397 14.58 9.37 -10.55
CA GLN A 397 15.59 9.30 -11.60
C GLN A 397 15.15 10.03 -12.88
N GLU A 398 16.08 10.30 -13.79
CA GLU A 398 15.79 11.03 -15.03
C GLU A 398 14.74 10.34 -15.94
N GLU A 399 14.75 9.01 -16.01
CA GLU A 399 13.85 8.23 -16.85
C GLU A 399 12.49 7.92 -16.21
N TRP A 400 12.24 8.42 -15.00
CA TRP A 400 11.07 8.08 -14.19
C TRP A 400 9.74 8.26 -14.91
N ALA A 401 9.57 9.39 -15.63
CA ALA A 401 8.29 9.71 -16.25
C ALA A 401 7.94 8.78 -17.40
N VAL A 402 8.95 8.35 -18.18
CA VAL A 402 8.77 7.36 -19.25
C VAL A 402 8.37 6.00 -18.66
N THR A 403 9.00 5.62 -17.54
CA THR A 403 8.71 4.37 -16.85
C THR A 403 7.32 4.42 -16.21
N ALA A 404 6.98 5.49 -15.47
CA ALA A 404 5.72 5.63 -14.77
C ALA A 404 4.49 5.67 -15.71
N LYS A 405 4.60 6.28 -16.88
CA LYS A 405 3.52 6.28 -17.90
C LYS A 405 3.17 4.88 -18.44
N ARG A 406 4.00 3.88 -18.22
CA ARG A 406 3.78 2.50 -18.65
C ARG A 406 3.04 1.64 -17.61
N PHE A 407 2.77 2.14 -16.40
CA PHE A 407 2.13 1.34 -15.35
C PHE A 407 0.71 0.92 -15.71
N GLY A 408 -0.04 1.80 -16.38
CA GLY A 408 -1.43 1.55 -16.76
C GLY A 408 -2.35 1.42 -15.56
N HIS A 409 -1.98 1.97 -14.42
CA HIS A 409 -2.66 1.80 -13.15
C HIS A 409 -4.07 2.40 -13.16
N ALA A 410 -4.19 3.65 -13.61
CA ALA A 410 -5.49 4.33 -13.73
C ALA A 410 -6.41 3.62 -14.73
N GLU A 411 -5.85 3.04 -15.79
CA GLU A 411 -6.61 2.28 -16.78
C GLU A 411 -7.17 0.98 -16.18
N LYS A 412 -6.36 0.23 -15.41
CA LYS A 412 -6.81 -0.98 -14.71
C LYS A 412 -7.97 -0.69 -13.76
N LEU A 413 -7.93 0.41 -13.01
CA LEU A 413 -9.03 0.82 -12.13
C LEU A 413 -10.32 1.11 -12.91
N ARG A 414 -10.23 1.70 -14.10
CA ARG A 414 -11.40 2.02 -14.95
C ARG A 414 -12.05 0.81 -15.61
N HIS A 415 -11.28 -0.22 -15.95
CA HIS A 415 -11.75 -1.40 -16.65
C HIS A 415 -12.36 -2.48 -15.74
N ARG A 416 -12.58 -2.17 -14.46
CA ARG A 416 -13.22 -3.09 -13.52
C ARG A 416 -14.72 -3.16 -13.71
N ARG A 417 -15.29 -4.27 -13.31
CA ARG A 417 -16.75 -4.55 -13.35
C ARG A 417 -17.35 -4.45 -11.94
N PRO A 418 -18.50 -3.78 -11.77
CA PRO A 418 -19.22 -3.81 -10.49
C PRO A 418 -19.83 -5.20 -10.22
N VAL A 419 -19.88 -5.56 -8.93
CA VAL A 419 -20.66 -6.69 -8.44
C VAL A 419 -21.82 -6.21 -7.61
N SER A 420 -22.91 -7.00 -7.59
CA SER A 420 -24.03 -6.80 -6.65
C SER A 420 -23.60 -7.19 -5.23
N ILE A 421 -24.36 -6.71 -4.23
CA ILE A 421 -24.13 -7.11 -2.83
C ILE A 421 -24.24 -8.62 -2.63
N ALA A 422 -25.16 -9.27 -3.34
CA ALA A 422 -25.34 -10.72 -3.27
C ALA A 422 -24.14 -11.48 -3.85
N GLU A 423 -23.60 -11.04 -4.99
CA GLU A 423 -22.36 -11.61 -5.55
C GLU A 423 -21.17 -11.41 -4.60
N TYR A 424 -21.04 -10.22 -4.04
CA TYR A 424 -19.99 -9.92 -3.08
C TYR A 424 -20.02 -10.83 -1.85
N GLU A 425 -21.18 -11.04 -1.24
CA GLU A 425 -21.32 -11.88 -0.05
C GLU A 425 -20.98 -13.35 -0.35
N ILE A 426 -21.36 -13.86 -1.54
CA ILE A 426 -20.97 -15.20 -2.00
C ILE A 426 -19.45 -15.31 -2.16
N LEU A 427 -18.82 -14.34 -2.83
CA LEU A 427 -17.37 -14.31 -3.04
C LEU A 427 -16.61 -14.14 -1.71
N HIS A 428 -17.13 -13.33 -0.81
CA HIS A 428 -16.53 -13.07 0.49
C HIS A 428 -16.49 -14.33 1.36
N GLU A 429 -17.56 -15.10 1.37
CA GLU A 429 -17.67 -16.34 2.15
C GLU A 429 -17.06 -17.57 1.45
N GLY A 430 -16.73 -17.45 0.16
CA GLY A 430 -16.22 -18.55 -0.65
C GLY A 430 -17.28 -19.60 -0.99
N ASN A 431 -18.54 -19.19 -1.03
CA ASN A 431 -19.67 -20.05 -1.36
C ASN A 431 -19.78 -20.29 -2.88
N LEU A 432 -20.48 -21.35 -3.25
CA LEU A 432 -20.83 -21.63 -4.64
C LEU A 432 -21.98 -20.75 -5.09
N PHE A 433 -21.95 -20.28 -6.35
CA PHE A 433 -23.04 -19.53 -6.93
C PHE A 433 -24.28 -20.41 -7.14
N PRO A 434 -25.51 -19.97 -6.76
CA PRO A 434 -26.72 -20.76 -6.88
C PRO A 434 -27.05 -21.19 -8.32
N ASP A 435 -26.62 -20.43 -9.32
CA ASP A 435 -26.80 -20.70 -10.75
C ASP A 435 -25.74 -21.62 -11.34
N GLY A 436 -24.81 -22.09 -10.52
CA GLY A 436 -23.75 -23.05 -10.90
C GLY A 436 -22.58 -22.42 -11.66
N ARG A 437 -22.56 -21.10 -11.89
CA ARG A 437 -21.38 -20.44 -12.47
C ARG A 437 -20.19 -20.53 -11.52
N LYS A 438 -18.99 -20.60 -12.08
CA LYS A 438 -17.74 -20.69 -11.32
C LYS A 438 -17.11 -19.33 -11.07
N PHE A 439 -17.27 -18.41 -11.98
CA PHE A 439 -16.63 -17.08 -11.99
C PHE A 439 -17.68 -16.00 -12.21
N VAL A 440 -17.39 -14.80 -11.75
CA VAL A 440 -18.16 -13.59 -12.07
C VAL A 440 -17.55 -12.90 -13.31
N SER A 441 -16.22 -12.98 -13.47
CA SER A 441 -15.50 -12.48 -14.65
C SER A 441 -14.70 -13.61 -15.30
N GLU A 442 -14.63 -13.63 -16.62
CA GLU A 442 -13.79 -14.60 -17.34
C GLU A 442 -12.31 -14.19 -17.23
N PRO A 443 -11.43 -15.10 -16.77
CA PRO A 443 -10.00 -14.84 -16.77
C PRO A 443 -9.44 -14.92 -18.20
N GLU A 444 -8.51 -14.03 -18.54
CA GLU A 444 -7.91 -13.96 -19.88
C GLU A 444 -6.45 -13.47 -19.78
N ASN A 445 -5.54 -14.23 -20.37
CA ASN A 445 -4.10 -13.94 -20.35
C ASN A 445 -3.51 -13.76 -18.95
N GLU A 446 -3.94 -14.58 -18.01
CA GLU A 446 -3.52 -14.49 -16.60
C GLU A 446 -3.43 -15.86 -15.92
N PHE A 447 -2.67 -15.94 -14.83
CA PHE A 447 -2.67 -17.10 -13.95
C PHE A 447 -3.96 -17.16 -13.14
N VAL A 448 -4.46 -18.38 -12.92
CA VAL A 448 -5.70 -18.63 -12.18
C VAL A 448 -5.54 -19.81 -11.24
N LEU A 449 -6.26 -19.78 -10.12
CA LEU A 449 -6.52 -20.93 -9.27
C LEU A 449 -7.63 -21.77 -9.90
N VAL A 450 -7.34 -23.04 -10.19
CA VAL A 450 -8.31 -23.96 -10.79
C VAL A 450 -9.18 -24.61 -9.73
N ASP A 451 -8.53 -25.15 -8.70
CA ASP A 451 -9.17 -25.79 -7.56
C ASP A 451 -8.24 -25.91 -6.34
N VAL A 452 -8.83 -26.22 -5.20
CA VAL A 452 -8.13 -26.59 -3.97
C VAL A 452 -8.68 -27.94 -3.51
N THR A 453 -7.82 -28.96 -3.41
CA THR A 453 -8.23 -30.29 -2.97
C THR A 453 -8.63 -30.30 -1.49
N SER A 454 -9.29 -31.39 -1.04
CA SER A 454 -9.65 -31.58 0.38
C SER A 454 -8.43 -31.59 1.33
N GLN A 455 -7.23 -31.88 0.81
CA GLN A 455 -5.97 -31.82 1.55
C GLN A 455 -5.29 -30.44 1.49
N GLY A 456 -5.91 -29.43 0.86
CA GLY A 456 -5.36 -28.09 0.71
C GLY A 456 -4.38 -27.94 -0.46
N TYR A 457 -4.17 -28.96 -1.30
CA TYR A 457 -3.32 -28.85 -2.49
C TYR A 457 -3.98 -27.91 -3.51
N ARG A 458 -3.23 -26.93 -4.03
CA ARG A 458 -3.70 -25.90 -4.94
C ARG A 458 -3.21 -26.14 -6.36
N HIS A 459 -4.13 -26.15 -7.32
CA HIS A 459 -3.84 -26.27 -8.72
C HIS A 459 -3.96 -24.91 -9.41
N TYR A 460 -2.90 -24.49 -10.08
CA TYR A 460 -2.85 -23.25 -10.84
C TYR A 460 -2.59 -23.53 -12.31
N LYS A 461 -3.14 -22.69 -13.19
CA LYS A 461 -2.83 -22.70 -14.62
C LYS A 461 -2.75 -21.29 -15.16
N PHE A 462 -2.17 -21.13 -16.35
CA PHE A 462 -2.33 -19.92 -17.14
C PHE A 462 -3.59 -20.07 -18.01
N ALA A 463 -4.46 -19.06 -18.00
CA ALA A 463 -5.62 -18.95 -18.89
C ALA A 463 -5.24 -18.11 -20.10
N ASP A 464 -5.20 -18.75 -21.27
CA ASP A 464 -4.93 -18.05 -22.54
C ASP A 464 -6.15 -17.29 -23.03
#